data_645089f8a824c96a98769826db97095e
#
_entry.id   645089f8a824c96a98769826db97095e
#
_cell.length_a   1.000
_cell.length_b   1.000
_cell.length_c   1.000
_cell.angle_alpha   90.00
_cell.angle_beta   90.00
_cell.angle_gamma   90.00
#
_symmetry.space_group_name_H-M   'P 1'
#
loop_
_entity.id
_entity.type
_entity.pdbx_description
1 polymer ?
#
loop_
_entity_poly.entity_id
_entity_poly.type
_entity_poly.pdbx_seq_one_letter_code
_entity_poly.pdbx_strand_id
1 'polypeptide(L)'
;LMNKETGETLKNAAGEEYVVYSEPFSPESNDGSVDVEFTINAADFVKDDKNSLEALTVVAFEDLYQVESKDDVKDDAVIASHKDIDDAEQDIRFPEVRTHAFDGIESDVELKDGQMLSLEDVESLSKQHESEKTTTGHEVYATDDITITDYVSVRNLHGATKYTVKGTLQVLNGDKYEAAKDDEGNEITSTVEFDTTSLSDDYNASVSGYVPVTFKFSGKNLAGKTTVAFETLYRDGVVIGVHADIEDGLQTVYLPAIHTNASDLLSGLNETLASSKAVILDKVSYENLEYGKTYTLSGTLHKKSDGSVVEGTAVEGTFVAGTDNQFIFKDSTKVMALNDVKAKYNTSSTQSSWDAAVGGN
;
A
#
# COMPACT_ATOMS: atom_id res chain seq x y z
N LEU A 1 -29.92 -14.40 -10.45
CA LEU A 1 -28.95 -14.57 -9.39
C LEU A 1 -29.47 -13.97 -8.09
N MET A 2 -29.16 -14.63 -6.98
CA MET A 2 -29.59 -14.22 -5.63
C MET A 2 -28.35 -13.85 -4.82
N ASN A 3 -28.47 -12.82 -4.01
CA ASN A 3 -27.49 -12.51 -2.99
C ASN A 3 -27.67 -13.53 -1.83
N LYS A 4 -26.65 -14.35 -1.57
CA LYS A 4 -26.73 -15.42 -0.55
C LYS A 4 -26.99 -14.90 0.86
N GLU A 5 -26.41 -13.74 1.18
CA GLU A 5 -26.50 -13.17 2.53
C GLU A 5 -27.88 -12.60 2.83
N THR A 6 -28.50 -11.92 1.85
CA THR A 6 -29.81 -11.27 2.04
C THR A 6 -31.00 -12.10 1.57
N GLY A 7 -30.77 -13.12 0.72
CA GLY A 7 -31.83 -13.89 0.08
C GLY A 7 -32.63 -13.09 -0.96
N GLU A 8 -32.19 -11.92 -1.37
CA GLU A 8 -32.84 -11.08 -2.36
C GLU A 8 -32.20 -11.27 -3.74
N THR A 9 -32.94 -10.97 -4.81
CA THR A 9 -32.39 -10.93 -6.16
C THR A 9 -31.25 -9.94 -6.24
N LEU A 10 -30.14 -10.34 -6.88
CA LEU A 10 -28.98 -9.47 -7.10
C LEU A 10 -29.42 -8.23 -7.90
N LYS A 11 -28.98 -7.05 -7.44
CA LYS A 11 -29.28 -5.76 -8.08
C LYS A 11 -27.98 -5.03 -8.42
N ASN A 12 -27.96 -4.41 -9.59
CA ASN A 12 -26.86 -3.53 -9.97
C ASN A 12 -26.91 -2.19 -9.20
N ALA A 13 -25.94 -1.30 -9.43
CA ALA A 13 -25.88 0.01 -8.77
C ALA A 13 -27.06 0.94 -9.11
N ALA A 14 -27.78 0.70 -10.20
CA ALA A 14 -29.01 1.39 -10.56
C ALA A 14 -30.26 0.82 -9.87
N GLY A 15 -30.12 -0.31 -9.15
CA GLY A 15 -31.22 -1.00 -8.48
C GLY A 15 -32.01 -1.94 -9.40
N GLU A 16 -31.50 -2.27 -10.59
CA GLU A 16 -32.12 -3.18 -11.53
C GLU A 16 -31.76 -4.63 -11.15
N GLU A 17 -32.76 -5.52 -11.18
CA GLU A 17 -32.60 -6.93 -10.85
C GLU A 17 -31.83 -7.68 -11.94
N TYR A 18 -30.94 -8.59 -11.51
CA TYR A 18 -30.13 -9.38 -12.42
C TYR A 18 -30.81 -10.73 -12.70
N VAL A 19 -31.65 -10.72 -13.75
CA VAL A 19 -32.40 -11.88 -14.25
C VAL A 19 -32.07 -12.09 -15.72
N VAL A 20 -31.78 -13.32 -16.11
CA VAL A 20 -31.51 -13.70 -17.50
C VAL A 20 -32.49 -14.78 -17.95
N TYR A 21 -32.79 -14.82 -19.22
CA TYR A 21 -33.54 -15.89 -19.86
C TYR A 21 -32.67 -16.55 -20.93
N SER A 22 -32.58 -17.88 -20.90
CA SER A 22 -31.96 -18.62 -21.98
C SER A 22 -32.81 -18.55 -23.25
N GLU A 23 -32.23 -18.82 -24.42
CA GLU A 23 -33.03 -19.07 -25.61
C GLU A 23 -33.83 -20.38 -25.41
N PRO A 24 -35.05 -20.46 -25.98
CA PRO A 24 -35.84 -21.69 -25.91
C PRO A 24 -35.09 -22.90 -26.50
N PHE A 25 -35.22 -24.02 -25.89
CA PHE A 25 -34.61 -25.27 -26.32
C PHE A 25 -35.67 -26.37 -26.44
N SER A 26 -35.41 -27.37 -27.28
CA SER A 26 -36.24 -28.55 -27.40
C SER A 26 -35.46 -29.78 -26.97
N PRO A 27 -35.86 -30.49 -25.88
CA PRO A 27 -35.14 -31.63 -25.41
C PRO A 27 -35.18 -32.77 -26.42
N GLU A 28 -34.02 -33.42 -26.67
CA GLU A 28 -33.92 -34.58 -27.57
C GLU A 28 -34.26 -35.91 -26.87
N SER A 29 -34.27 -35.92 -25.54
CA SER A 29 -34.60 -37.05 -24.67
C SER A 29 -35.30 -36.59 -23.40
N ASN A 30 -35.77 -37.53 -22.55
CA ASN A 30 -36.41 -37.21 -21.29
C ASN A 30 -35.44 -36.63 -20.24
N ASP A 31 -34.15 -36.89 -20.42
CA ASP A 31 -33.09 -36.48 -19.52
C ASP A 31 -32.02 -35.73 -20.34
N GLY A 32 -31.50 -34.63 -19.77
CA GLY A 32 -30.48 -33.81 -20.42
C GLY A 32 -30.06 -32.63 -19.56
N SER A 33 -29.19 -31.76 -20.09
CA SER A 33 -28.73 -30.52 -19.46
C SER A 33 -28.75 -29.40 -20.45
N VAL A 34 -28.92 -28.18 -19.92
CA VAL A 34 -28.86 -26.90 -20.65
C VAL A 34 -28.00 -25.92 -19.86
N ASP A 35 -27.11 -25.24 -20.54
CA ASP A 35 -26.30 -24.19 -19.95
C ASP A 35 -27.07 -22.87 -19.94
N VAL A 36 -27.07 -22.18 -18.80
CA VAL A 36 -27.60 -20.82 -18.65
C VAL A 36 -26.42 -19.87 -18.37
N GLU A 37 -26.19 -18.93 -19.28
CA GLU A 37 -25.08 -18.00 -19.17
C GLU A 37 -25.49 -16.73 -18.45
N PHE A 38 -24.77 -16.38 -17.39
CA PHE A 38 -24.85 -15.12 -16.66
C PHE A 38 -23.62 -14.29 -16.95
N THR A 39 -23.76 -13.25 -17.77
CA THR A 39 -22.66 -12.29 -18.03
C THR A 39 -22.81 -11.10 -17.11
N ILE A 40 -21.88 -10.93 -16.16
CA ILE A 40 -21.86 -9.80 -15.21
C ILE A 40 -20.80 -8.78 -15.66
N ASN A 41 -21.21 -7.53 -15.85
CA ASN A 41 -20.28 -6.42 -15.99
C ASN A 41 -20.05 -5.78 -14.61
N ALA A 42 -18.86 -5.95 -14.05
CA ALA A 42 -18.53 -5.45 -12.72
C ALA A 42 -18.71 -3.92 -12.59
N ALA A 43 -18.53 -3.17 -13.67
CA ALA A 43 -18.72 -1.71 -13.67
C ALA A 43 -20.19 -1.31 -13.35
N ASP A 44 -21.16 -2.16 -13.65
CA ASP A 44 -22.58 -1.89 -13.37
C ASP A 44 -22.91 -2.01 -11.88
N PHE A 45 -21.96 -2.52 -11.07
CA PHE A 45 -22.08 -2.71 -9.63
C PHE A 45 -21.26 -1.69 -8.82
N VAL A 46 -20.57 -0.76 -9.48
CA VAL A 46 -19.78 0.29 -8.82
C VAL A 46 -20.64 1.50 -8.51
N LYS A 47 -20.63 1.93 -7.25
CA LYS A 47 -21.26 3.15 -6.77
C LYS A 47 -20.42 3.80 -5.70
N ASP A 48 -20.15 5.09 -5.84
CA ASP A 48 -19.35 5.86 -4.87
C ASP A 48 -17.98 5.18 -4.61
N ASP A 49 -17.30 4.77 -5.69
CA ASP A 49 -16.02 4.05 -5.73
C ASP A 49 -16.01 2.69 -5.01
N LYS A 50 -17.19 2.13 -4.73
CA LYS A 50 -17.36 0.79 -4.14
C LYS A 50 -18.01 -0.15 -5.13
N ASN A 51 -17.42 -1.33 -5.30
CA ASN A 51 -18.00 -2.42 -6.06
C ASN A 51 -18.83 -3.33 -5.14
N SER A 52 -20.13 -3.38 -5.32
CA SER A 52 -21.03 -4.17 -4.49
C SER A 52 -20.94 -5.69 -4.72
N LEU A 53 -20.16 -6.14 -5.70
CA LEU A 53 -19.86 -7.56 -5.88
C LEU A 53 -18.73 -8.03 -4.96
N GLU A 54 -17.83 -7.16 -4.52
CA GLU A 54 -16.70 -7.54 -3.68
C GLU A 54 -17.17 -8.12 -2.35
N ALA A 55 -16.56 -9.21 -1.92
CA ALA A 55 -16.91 -10.03 -0.76
C ALA A 55 -18.32 -10.68 -0.83
N LEU A 56 -19.00 -10.63 -1.98
CA LEU A 56 -20.32 -11.19 -2.16
C LEU A 56 -20.28 -12.66 -2.58
N THR A 57 -21.24 -13.44 -2.10
CA THR A 57 -21.59 -14.76 -2.67
C THR A 57 -22.97 -14.66 -3.31
N VAL A 58 -23.06 -15.11 -4.54
CA VAL A 58 -24.35 -15.24 -5.25
C VAL A 58 -24.68 -16.71 -5.45
N VAL A 59 -25.98 -17.00 -5.51
CA VAL A 59 -26.53 -18.33 -5.79
C VAL A 59 -27.40 -18.23 -7.03
N ALA A 60 -27.24 -19.18 -7.94
CA ALA A 60 -28.11 -19.25 -9.11
C ALA A 60 -29.45 -19.92 -8.69
N PHE A 61 -30.57 -19.29 -9.02
CA PHE A 61 -31.90 -19.85 -8.91
C PHE A 61 -32.48 -19.96 -10.32
N GLU A 62 -33.05 -21.14 -10.67
CA GLU A 62 -33.60 -21.41 -11.98
C GLU A 62 -35.06 -21.78 -11.90
N ASP A 63 -35.81 -21.22 -12.84
CA ASP A 63 -37.18 -21.59 -13.15
C ASP A 63 -37.25 -22.12 -14.58
N LEU A 64 -37.86 -23.27 -14.75
CA LEU A 64 -38.12 -23.87 -16.07
C LEU A 64 -39.56 -23.58 -16.48
N TYR A 65 -39.71 -23.10 -17.70
CA TYR A 65 -41.00 -22.75 -18.32
C TYR A 65 -41.25 -23.57 -19.59
N GLN A 66 -42.48 -23.92 -19.83
CA GLN A 66 -42.88 -24.50 -21.12
C GLN A 66 -43.49 -23.43 -22.00
N VAL A 67 -42.67 -22.80 -22.84
CA VAL A 67 -43.05 -21.68 -23.68
C VAL A 67 -42.40 -21.83 -25.07
N GLU A 68 -42.93 -21.19 -26.09
CA GLU A 68 -42.36 -21.18 -27.46
C GLU A 68 -41.37 -20.01 -27.63
N SER A 69 -41.52 -18.95 -26.82
CA SER A 69 -40.65 -17.77 -26.84
C SER A 69 -40.35 -17.29 -25.40
N LYS A 70 -39.17 -16.74 -25.20
CA LYS A 70 -38.80 -16.12 -23.90
C LYS A 70 -39.72 -14.92 -23.55
N ASP A 71 -40.35 -14.31 -24.54
CA ASP A 71 -41.29 -13.19 -24.33
C ASP A 71 -42.66 -13.67 -23.79
N ASP A 72 -42.92 -15.00 -23.86
CA ASP A 72 -44.14 -15.61 -23.35
C ASP A 72 -44.05 -16.12 -21.92
N VAL A 73 -42.88 -15.92 -21.24
CA VAL A 73 -42.65 -16.34 -19.85
C VAL A 73 -43.59 -15.57 -18.94
N LYS A 74 -44.27 -16.30 -18.05
CA LYS A 74 -45.12 -15.77 -16.96
C LYS A 74 -44.86 -16.54 -15.69
N ASP A 75 -44.89 -15.83 -14.58
CA ASP A 75 -44.56 -16.41 -13.27
C ASP A 75 -45.44 -17.60 -12.86
N ASP A 76 -46.69 -17.65 -13.40
CA ASP A 76 -47.63 -18.75 -13.15
C ASP A 76 -47.45 -19.96 -14.11
N ALA A 77 -46.51 -19.90 -15.04
CA ALA A 77 -46.22 -20.94 -16.03
C ALA A 77 -44.97 -21.79 -15.68
N VAL A 78 -44.42 -21.64 -14.48
CA VAL A 78 -43.27 -22.46 -13.99
C VAL A 78 -43.69 -23.92 -13.92
N ILE A 79 -42.90 -24.81 -14.54
CA ILE A 79 -43.12 -26.27 -14.51
C ILE A 79 -42.12 -26.99 -13.61
N ALA A 80 -40.96 -26.41 -13.34
CA ALA A 80 -39.99 -26.86 -12.36
C ALA A 80 -39.14 -25.70 -11.90
N SER A 81 -38.63 -25.78 -10.68
CA SER A 81 -37.68 -24.76 -10.18
C SER A 81 -36.64 -25.39 -9.27
N HIS A 82 -35.45 -24.79 -9.24
CA HIS A 82 -34.41 -25.03 -8.28
C HIS A 82 -34.09 -23.72 -7.58
N LYS A 83 -34.43 -23.59 -6.29
CA LYS A 83 -34.31 -22.37 -5.47
C LYS A 83 -33.87 -22.73 -4.06
N ASP A 84 -32.69 -23.27 -3.94
CA ASP A 84 -32.06 -23.61 -2.66
C ASP A 84 -30.90 -22.62 -2.38
N ILE A 85 -31.10 -21.69 -1.44
CA ILE A 85 -30.10 -20.69 -1.08
C ILE A 85 -28.87 -21.33 -0.40
N ASP A 86 -29.02 -22.52 0.14
CA ASP A 86 -27.98 -23.25 0.85
C ASP A 86 -27.23 -24.25 -0.04
N ASP A 87 -27.64 -24.36 -1.32
CA ASP A 87 -26.95 -25.23 -2.27
C ASP A 87 -25.57 -24.68 -2.64
N ALA A 88 -24.54 -25.27 -2.02
CA ALA A 88 -23.16 -24.86 -2.21
C ALA A 88 -22.60 -25.18 -3.63
N GLU A 89 -23.26 -26.05 -4.41
CA GLU A 89 -22.87 -26.31 -5.80
C GLU A 89 -23.25 -25.17 -6.75
N GLN A 90 -24.19 -24.32 -6.31
CA GLN A 90 -24.64 -23.13 -7.04
C GLN A 90 -23.99 -21.82 -6.57
N ASP A 91 -23.11 -21.89 -5.58
CA ASP A 91 -22.41 -20.71 -5.03
C ASP A 91 -21.35 -20.20 -6.00
N ILE A 92 -21.43 -18.92 -6.33
CA ILE A 92 -20.33 -18.17 -6.98
C ILE A 92 -19.87 -17.07 -6.05
N ARG A 93 -18.61 -17.08 -5.70
CA ARG A 93 -17.99 -16.11 -4.79
C ARG A 93 -17.22 -15.07 -5.56
N PHE A 94 -17.34 -13.82 -5.12
CA PHE A 94 -16.53 -12.70 -5.55
C PHE A 94 -15.58 -12.34 -4.41
N PRO A 95 -14.32 -12.81 -4.42
CA PRO A 95 -13.36 -12.43 -3.40
C PRO A 95 -13.09 -10.93 -3.38
N GLU A 96 -12.79 -10.39 -2.20
CA GLU A 96 -12.26 -9.04 -2.04
C GLU A 96 -10.78 -9.13 -1.68
N VAL A 97 -9.97 -8.25 -2.27
CA VAL A 97 -8.56 -8.07 -1.93
C VAL A 97 -8.34 -6.62 -1.54
N ARG A 98 -7.72 -6.39 -0.37
CA ARG A 98 -7.27 -5.08 0.12
C ARG A 98 -5.90 -5.26 0.74
N THR A 99 -5.16 -4.19 0.89
CA THR A 99 -3.79 -4.31 1.37
C THR A 99 -3.39 -3.19 2.31
N HIS A 100 -2.29 -3.40 3.02
CA HIS A 100 -1.67 -2.42 3.89
C HIS A 100 -0.17 -2.70 3.99
N ALA A 101 0.63 -1.90 3.30
CA ALA A 101 2.07 -2.05 3.25
C ALA A 101 2.77 -1.31 4.39
N PHE A 102 3.77 -1.95 4.99
CA PHE A 102 4.58 -1.38 6.06
C PHE A 102 6.06 -1.57 5.78
N ASP A 103 6.88 -0.67 6.32
CA ASP A 103 8.29 -0.93 6.59
C ASP A 103 8.44 -2.23 7.39
N GLY A 104 9.44 -3.04 7.01
CA GLY A 104 9.66 -4.37 7.54
C GLY A 104 9.42 -4.49 9.03
N ILE A 105 8.40 -5.25 9.37
CA ILE A 105 8.03 -5.50 10.74
C ILE A 105 8.94 -6.60 11.27
N GLU A 106 9.88 -6.26 12.14
CA GLU A 106 10.34 -7.20 13.13
C GLU A 106 9.22 -7.38 14.17
N SER A 107 8.23 -8.19 13.83
CA SER A 107 7.23 -8.62 14.81
C SER A 107 7.81 -9.83 15.55
N ASP A 108 7.57 -9.93 16.86
CA ASP A 108 7.82 -11.16 17.64
C ASP A 108 6.94 -12.35 17.17
N VAL A 109 6.07 -12.13 16.20
CA VAL A 109 5.30 -13.17 15.54
C VAL A 109 6.11 -13.68 14.35
N GLU A 110 6.75 -14.83 14.51
CA GLU A 110 7.31 -15.60 13.40
C GLU A 110 6.18 -15.97 12.45
N LEU A 111 6.05 -15.19 11.37
CA LEU A 111 5.14 -15.55 10.27
C LEU A 111 5.75 -16.74 9.52
N LYS A 112 5.09 -17.89 9.62
CA LYS A 112 5.48 -19.06 8.84
C LYS A 112 5.03 -18.84 7.39
N ASP A 113 5.88 -19.19 6.44
CA ASP A 113 5.52 -19.22 5.03
C ASP A 113 4.18 -19.95 4.82
N GLY A 114 3.25 -19.32 4.12
CA GLY A 114 1.93 -19.86 3.86
C GLY A 114 0.93 -19.78 5.02
N GLN A 115 1.25 -19.08 6.10
CA GLN A 115 0.31 -18.84 7.20
C GLN A 115 -0.63 -17.67 6.86
N MET A 116 -1.92 -17.95 6.87
CA MET A 116 -2.95 -16.93 6.87
C MET A 116 -3.21 -16.49 8.31
N LEU A 117 -3.23 -15.17 8.53
CA LEU A 117 -3.51 -14.57 9.82
C LEU A 117 -5.00 -14.30 9.98
N SER A 118 -5.54 -14.49 11.18
CA SER A 118 -6.90 -14.06 11.48
C SER A 118 -7.00 -12.53 11.54
N LEU A 119 -8.22 -11.99 11.46
CA LEU A 119 -8.46 -10.55 11.65
C LEU A 119 -7.98 -10.08 13.04
N GLU A 120 -8.13 -10.92 14.07
CA GLU A 120 -7.71 -10.62 15.45
C GLU A 120 -6.18 -10.55 15.58
N ASP A 121 -5.44 -11.42 14.87
CA ASP A 121 -3.98 -11.41 14.88
C ASP A 121 -3.45 -10.10 14.30
N VAL A 122 -4.00 -9.62 13.19
CA VAL A 122 -3.58 -8.37 12.53
C VAL A 122 -3.96 -7.14 13.34
N GLU A 123 -5.13 -7.11 13.99
CA GLU A 123 -5.46 -6.03 14.91
C GLU A 123 -4.48 -5.95 16.09
N SER A 124 -4.00 -7.09 16.56
CA SER A 124 -3.00 -7.15 17.62
C SER A 124 -1.66 -6.61 17.14
N LEU A 125 -1.21 -6.99 15.94
CA LEU A 125 0.00 -6.48 15.28
C LEU A 125 -0.09 -4.97 15.06
N SER A 126 -1.20 -4.46 14.54
CA SER A 126 -1.42 -3.03 14.31
C SER A 126 -1.33 -2.22 15.61
N LYS A 127 -1.93 -2.70 16.69
CA LYS A 127 -1.86 -2.06 18.02
C LYS A 127 -0.44 -2.07 18.58
N GLN A 128 0.33 -3.13 18.36
CA GLN A 128 1.72 -3.20 18.76
C GLN A 128 2.54 -2.14 18.03
N HIS A 129 2.37 -2.00 16.71
CA HIS A 129 3.01 -0.97 15.90
C HIS A 129 2.69 0.45 16.35
N GLU A 130 1.41 0.74 16.64
CA GLU A 130 1.01 2.04 17.17
C GLU A 130 1.67 2.35 18.52
N SER A 131 1.99 1.34 19.33
CA SER A 131 2.59 1.53 20.64
C SER A 131 4.12 1.72 20.58
N GLU A 132 4.79 1.15 19.61
CA GLU A 132 6.26 1.19 19.45
C GLU A 132 6.78 2.43 18.72
N LYS A 133 5.93 3.27 18.17
CA LYS A 133 6.09 4.61 17.54
C LYS A 133 7.52 5.09 17.30
N THR A 134 8.35 4.35 16.61
CA THR A 134 9.65 4.83 16.18
C THR A 134 9.69 5.21 14.69
N THR A 135 8.81 4.65 13.89
CA THR A 135 8.61 5.01 12.47
C THR A 135 7.12 4.98 12.13
N THR A 136 6.73 5.65 11.07
CA THR A 136 5.34 5.74 10.62
C THR A 136 4.89 4.52 9.85
N GLY A 137 5.76 3.53 9.68
CA GLY A 137 5.49 2.31 8.93
C GLY A 137 5.48 2.46 7.40
N HIS A 138 5.48 3.69 6.90
CA HIS A 138 5.41 3.99 5.46
C HIS A 138 6.69 4.62 4.89
N GLU A 139 7.73 4.80 5.68
CA GLU A 139 9.01 5.37 5.24
C GLU A 139 10.14 4.36 5.44
N VAL A 140 10.87 4.07 4.36
CA VAL A 140 11.95 3.09 4.33
C VAL A 140 13.24 3.74 3.85
N TYR A 141 14.34 3.51 4.55
CA TYR A 141 15.65 3.96 4.10
C TYR A 141 16.15 3.13 2.91
N ALA A 142 16.44 3.81 1.80
CA ALA A 142 16.90 3.19 0.56
C ALA A 142 18.34 2.63 0.71
N THR A 143 18.47 1.33 0.92
CA THR A 143 19.72 0.60 1.19
C THR A 143 19.91 -0.59 0.23
N ASP A 144 20.98 -1.36 0.46
CA ASP A 144 21.21 -2.65 -0.22
C ASP A 144 20.30 -3.78 0.29
N ASP A 145 19.63 -3.59 1.42
CA ASP A 145 18.78 -4.59 2.06
C ASP A 145 17.52 -3.89 2.60
N ILE A 146 16.48 -3.92 1.79
CA ILE A 146 15.17 -3.35 2.10
C ILE A 146 14.19 -4.50 2.28
N THR A 147 13.38 -4.40 3.31
CA THR A 147 12.25 -5.30 3.54
C THR A 147 10.98 -4.46 3.67
N ILE A 148 9.98 -4.74 2.83
CA ILE A 148 8.64 -4.19 2.92
C ILE A 148 7.68 -5.37 3.05
N THR A 149 6.80 -5.35 4.04
CA THR A 149 5.75 -6.37 4.18
C THR A 149 4.39 -5.72 3.96
N ASP A 150 3.67 -6.25 3.01
CA ASP A 150 2.29 -5.89 2.73
C ASP A 150 1.35 -6.95 3.31
N TYR A 151 0.41 -6.51 4.14
CA TYR A 151 -0.63 -7.38 4.69
C TYR A 151 -1.85 -7.36 3.79
N VAL A 152 -1.92 -8.36 2.93
CA VAL A 152 -3.01 -8.52 1.97
C VAL A 152 -4.24 -9.09 2.68
N SER A 153 -5.26 -8.28 2.87
CA SER A 153 -6.58 -8.71 3.36
C SER A 153 -7.32 -9.40 2.23
N VAL A 154 -7.74 -10.61 2.47
CA VAL A 154 -8.58 -11.38 1.56
C VAL A 154 -9.86 -11.79 2.24
N ARG A 155 -10.98 -11.67 1.53
CA ARG A 155 -12.30 -12.00 2.06
C ARG A 155 -13.07 -12.89 1.10
N ASN A 156 -13.99 -13.66 1.66
CA ASN A 156 -14.91 -14.53 0.95
C ASN A 156 -14.22 -15.62 0.11
N LEU A 157 -13.14 -16.19 0.64
CA LEU A 157 -12.48 -17.35 0.04
C LEU A 157 -13.17 -18.66 0.49
N HIS A 158 -12.95 -19.74 -0.26
CA HIS A 158 -13.29 -21.09 0.22
C HIS A 158 -12.36 -21.54 1.32
N GLY A 159 -12.87 -22.27 2.31
CA GLY A 159 -12.05 -23.01 3.28
C GLY A 159 -11.32 -24.19 2.62
N ALA A 160 -10.37 -24.79 3.35
CA ALA A 160 -9.59 -25.94 2.90
C ALA A 160 -9.04 -25.84 1.46
N THR A 161 -8.66 -24.65 1.04
CA THR A 161 -8.31 -24.33 -0.36
C THR A 161 -6.98 -23.61 -0.43
N LYS A 162 -6.18 -23.93 -1.46
CA LYS A 162 -4.90 -23.25 -1.75
C LYS A 162 -5.09 -22.10 -2.70
N TYR A 163 -4.39 -21.02 -2.40
CA TYR A 163 -4.36 -19.79 -3.16
C TYR A 163 -2.94 -19.29 -3.34
N THR A 164 -2.74 -18.36 -4.27
CA THR A 164 -1.48 -17.67 -4.48
C THR A 164 -1.74 -16.17 -4.54
N VAL A 165 -1.01 -15.38 -3.77
CA VAL A 165 -0.93 -13.92 -3.95
C VAL A 165 0.38 -13.59 -4.63
N LYS A 166 0.33 -12.78 -5.68
CA LYS A 166 1.49 -12.15 -6.28
C LYS A 166 1.44 -10.65 -6.04
N GLY A 167 2.43 -10.14 -5.32
CA GLY A 167 2.66 -8.71 -5.13
C GLY A 167 3.70 -8.17 -6.13
N THR A 168 3.52 -6.93 -6.57
CA THR A 168 4.47 -6.18 -7.40
C THR A 168 4.55 -4.75 -6.88
N LEU A 169 5.77 -4.23 -6.70
CA LEU A 169 5.94 -2.82 -6.37
C LEU A 169 5.91 -1.99 -7.66
N GLN A 170 5.16 -0.89 -7.62
CA GLN A 170 5.12 0.11 -8.67
C GLN A 170 5.84 1.37 -8.19
N VAL A 171 6.46 2.11 -9.10
CA VAL A 171 7.09 3.40 -8.84
C VAL A 171 6.54 4.46 -9.80
N LEU A 172 6.30 5.66 -9.26
CA LEU A 172 5.90 6.80 -10.08
C LEU A 172 7.11 7.35 -10.83
N ASN A 173 7.04 7.34 -12.16
CA ASN A 173 8.04 7.90 -13.05
C ASN A 173 7.39 8.96 -13.96
N GLY A 174 7.52 10.24 -13.59
CA GLY A 174 6.74 11.32 -14.19
C GLY A 174 5.26 11.17 -13.88
N ASP A 175 4.40 11.09 -14.89
CA ASP A 175 2.96 10.88 -14.76
C ASP A 175 2.52 9.42 -14.97
N LYS A 176 3.48 8.48 -14.98
CA LYS A 176 3.22 7.05 -15.23
C LYS A 176 3.78 6.20 -14.11
N TYR A 177 3.02 5.17 -13.80
CA TYR A 177 3.49 4.10 -12.94
C TYR A 177 4.09 2.98 -13.78
N GLU A 178 5.18 2.43 -13.30
CA GLU A 178 5.87 1.30 -13.90
C GLU A 178 6.40 0.37 -12.80
N ALA A 179 6.66 -0.88 -13.12
CA ALA A 179 7.22 -1.82 -12.17
C ALA A 179 8.52 -1.28 -11.56
N ALA A 180 8.58 -1.19 -10.24
CA ALA A 180 9.78 -0.80 -9.53
C ALA A 180 10.87 -1.85 -9.75
N LYS A 181 12.12 -1.38 -9.90
CA LYS A 181 13.28 -2.24 -10.16
C LYS A 181 14.30 -2.08 -9.05
N ASP A 182 14.92 -3.19 -8.69
CA ASP A 182 16.04 -3.23 -7.75
C ASP A 182 17.33 -2.61 -8.36
N ASP A 183 18.42 -2.58 -7.59
CA ASP A 183 19.70 -2.03 -8.04
C ASP A 183 20.32 -2.82 -9.22
N GLU A 184 19.90 -4.07 -9.45
CA GLU A 184 20.31 -4.92 -10.57
C GLU A 184 19.39 -4.79 -11.78
N GLY A 185 18.27 -4.07 -11.65
CA GLY A 185 17.29 -3.83 -12.71
C GLY A 185 16.19 -4.89 -12.83
N ASN A 186 16.07 -5.80 -11.89
CA ASN A 186 14.97 -6.78 -11.83
C ASN A 186 13.71 -6.13 -11.26
N GLU A 187 12.54 -6.55 -11.74
CA GLU A 187 11.27 -6.14 -11.15
C GLU A 187 11.14 -6.66 -9.72
N ILE A 188 10.71 -5.78 -8.81
CA ILE A 188 10.52 -6.11 -7.40
C ILE A 188 9.16 -6.76 -7.24
N THR A 189 9.17 -8.08 -7.05
CA THR A 189 7.95 -8.89 -6.92
C THR A 189 8.08 -9.86 -5.76
N SER A 190 6.94 -10.26 -5.20
CA SER A 190 6.85 -11.32 -4.20
C SER A 190 5.68 -12.24 -4.53
N THR A 191 5.82 -13.52 -4.25
CA THR A 191 4.75 -14.51 -4.47
C THR A 191 4.63 -15.39 -3.24
N VAL A 192 3.42 -15.49 -2.71
CA VAL A 192 3.10 -16.28 -1.52
C VAL A 192 2.00 -17.28 -1.84
N GLU A 193 2.27 -18.56 -1.63
CA GLU A 193 1.24 -19.60 -1.61
C GLU A 193 0.72 -19.75 -0.19
N PHE A 194 -0.59 -19.80 -0.02
CA PHE A 194 -1.21 -19.97 1.28
C PHE A 194 -2.39 -20.93 1.22
N ASP A 195 -2.77 -21.45 2.38
CA ASP A 195 -3.84 -22.43 2.54
C ASP A 195 -4.82 -21.94 3.62
N THR A 196 -6.08 -21.96 3.31
CA THR A 196 -7.16 -21.52 4.19
C THR A 196 -7.59 -22.54 5.24
N THR A 197 -7.02 -23.77 5.21
CA THR A 197 -7.35 -24.86 6.15
C THR A 197 -7.10 -24.48 7.62
N SER A 198 -6.14 -23.57 7.87
CA SER A 198 -5.88 -23.08 9.22
C SER A 198 -7.05 -22.28 9.83
N LEU A 199 -7.92 -21.70 8.99
CA LEU A 199 -9.09 -20.94 9.40
C LEU A 199 -10.40 -21.76 9.27
N SER A 200 -10.49 -22.66 8.31
CA SER A 200 -11.59 -23.61 8.17
C SER A 200 -11.19 -24.83 7.34
N ASP A 201 -11.53 -26.01 7.81
CA ASP A 201 -11.42 -27.29 7.08
C ASP A 201 -12.65 -27.60 6.23
N ASP A 202 -13.69 -26.79 6.31
CA ASP A 202 -14.90 -26.87 5.47
C ASP A 202 -14.71 -26.06 4.18
N TYR A 203 -14.68 -26.74 3.05
CA TYR A 203 -14.59 -26.10 1.73
C TYR A 203 -15.68 -25.06 1.50
N ASN A 204 -16.90 -25.28 1.98
CA ASN A 204 -18.03 -24.39 1.78
C ASN A 204 -18.05 -23.20 2.76
N ALA A 205 -17.17 -23.20 3.76
CA ALA A 205 -17.05 -22.04 4.65
C ALA A 205 -16.51 -20.82 3.88
N SER A 206 -17.06 -19.64 4.21
CA SER A 206 -16.47 -18.37 3.78
C SER A 206 -15.34 -18.00 4.73
N VAL A 207 -14.13 -17.85 4.20
CA VAL A 207 -12.92 -17.55 4.96
C VAL A 207 -12.42 -16.16 4.63
N SER A 208 -12.02 -15.43 5.67
CA SER A 208 -11.41 -14.10 5.55
C SER A 208 -10.21 -14.00 6.48
N GLY A 209 -9.19 -13.27 6.07
CA GLY A 209 -7.98 -13.08 6.86
C GLY A 209 -6.94 -12.27 6.11
N TYR A 210 -5.68 -12.35 6.59
CA TYR A 210 -4.56 -11.62 6.01
C TYR A 210 -3.43 -12.56 5.60
N VAL A 211 -2.78 -12.21 4.49
CA VAL A 211 -1.60 -12.90 3.96
C VAL A 211 -0.44 -11.90 3.92
N PRO A 212 0.65 -12.12 4.67
CA PRO A 212 1.81 -11.26 4.58
C PRO A 212 2.58 -11.52 3.27
N VAL A 213 2.74 -10.50 2.46
CA VAL A 213 3.54 -10.52 1.22
C VAL A 213 4.78 -9.68 1.46
N THR A 214 5.94 -10.32 1.53
CA THR A 214 7.20 -9.65 1.87
C THR A 214 8.07 -9.47 0.63
N PHE A 215 8.43 -8.22 0.36
CA PHE A 215 9.40 -7.82 -0.66
C PHE A 215 10.76 -7.64 -0.01
N LYS A 216 11.80 -8.30 -0.54
CA LYS A 216 13.20 -8.14 -0.12
C LYS A 216 14.03 -7.80 -1.33
N PHE A 217 14.70 -6.65 -1.30
CA PHE A 217 15.42 -6.15 -2.46
C PHE A 217 16.51 -5.14 -2.09
N SER A 218 17.46 -4.93 -3.00
CA SER A 218 18.38 -3.79 -2.96
C SER A 218 17.75 -2.60 -3.69
N GLY A 219 17.72 -1.43 -3.10
CA GLY A 219 16.92 -0.32 -3.62
C GLY A 219 17.52 1.07 -3.41
N LYS A 220 18.85 1.22 -3.46
CA LYS A 220 19.49 2.55 -3.41
C LYS A 220 19.06 3.46 -4.56
N ASN A 221 18.79 2.87 -5.73
CA ASN A 221 18.28 3.55 -6.92
C ASN A 221 16.85 4.09 -6.74
N LEU A 222 16.15 3.66 -5.69
CA LEU A 222 14.80 4.11 -5.34
C LEU A 222 14.81 5.27 -4.32
N ALA A 223 15.98 5.72 -3.87
CA ALA A 223 16.08 6.90 -3.02
C ALA A 223 15.39 8.12 -3.66
N GLY A 224 14.54 8.81 -2.90
CA GLY A 224 13.70 9.91 -3.37
C GLY A 224 12.44 9.46 -4.14
N LYS A 225 12.13 8.17 -4.19
CA LYS A 225 10.97 7.62 -4.89
C LYS A 225 9.86 7.21 -3.92
N THR A 226 8.65 7.15 -4.48
CA THR A 226 7.47 6.55 -3.83
C THR A 226 7.14 5.27 -4.55
N THR A 227 6.89 4.21 -3.78
CA THR A 227 6.42 2.93 -4.30
C THR A 227 5.02 2.64 -3.79
N VAL A 228 4.25 1.90 -4.60
CA VAL A 228 2.91 1.40 -4.25
C VAL A 228 2.87 -0.08 -4.54
N ALA A 229 2.34 -0.88 -3.62
CA ALA A 229 2.19 -2.30 -3.81
C ALA A 229 0.89 -2.61 -4.57
N PHE A 230 0.95 -3.53 -5.52
CA PHE A 230 -0.21 -4.05 -6.26
C PHE A 230 -0.26 -5.55 -6.08
N GLU A 231 -1.43 -6.09 -5.79
CA GLU A 231 -1.63 -7.50 -5.52
C GLU A 231 -2.64 -8.14 -6.46
N THR A 232 -2.32 -9.38 -6.83
CA THR A 232 -3.20 -10.23 -7.62
C THR A 232 -3.35 -11.57 -6.92
N LEU A 233 -4.60 -11.96 -6.67
CA LEU A 233 -4.98 -13.22 -6.05
C LEU A 233 -5.34 -14.24 -7.13
N TYR A 234 -4.77 -15.44 -6.99
CA TYR A 234 -4.99 -16.55 -7.92
C TYR A 234 -5.52 -17.79 -7.18
N ARG A 235 -6.33 -18.55 -7.89
CA ARG A 235 -6.66 -19.95 -7.59
C ARG A 235 -6.45 -20.80 -8.83
N ASP A 236 -5.67 -21.86 -8.72
CA ASP A 236 -5.36 -22.77 -9.83
C ASP A 236 -4.84 -22.05 -11.10
N GLY A 237 -4.07 -20.97 -10.90
CA GLY A 237 -3.53 -20.13 -11.96
C GLY A 237 -4.52 -19.13 -12.59
N VAL A 238 -5.77 -19.11 -12.13
CA VAL A 238 -6.80 -18.15 -12.57
C VAL A 238 -6.83 -16.96 -11.63
N VAL A 239 -6.86 -15.74 -12.18
CA VAL A 239 -7.04 -14.50 -11.41
C VAL A 239 -8.47 -14.45 -10.86
N ILE A 240 -8.60 -14.31 -9.55
CA ILE A 240 -9.88 -14.23 -8.86
C ILE A 240 -10.06 -12.95 -8.02
N GLY A 241 -9.00 -12.14 -7.89
CA GLY A 241 -9.05 -10.85 -7.23
C GLY A 241 -7.82 -10.01 -7.57
N VAL A 242 -7.99 -8.70 -7.62
CA VAL A 242 -6.91 -7.73 -7.88
C VAL A 242 -7.13 -6.52 -6.99
N HIS A 243 -6.04 -6.05 -6.38
CA HIS A 243 -5.97 -4.73 -5.78
C HIS A 243 -4.82 -3.97 -6.41
N ALA A 244 -5.14 -2.91 -7.15
CA ALA A 244 -4.19 -2.12 -7.94
C ALA A 244 -4.62 -0.65 -7.94
N ASP A 245 -4.81 -0.09 -6.75
CA ASP A 245 -5.16 1.31 -6.56
C ASP A 245 -3.90 2.11 -6.27
N ILE A 246 -3.53 2.94 -7.24
CA ILE A 246 -2.32 3.75 -7.18
C ILE A 246 -2.43 4.92 -6.20
N GLU A 247 -3.63 5.31 -5.83
CA GLU A 247 -3.92 6.41 -4.90
C GLU A 247 -4.15 5.90 -3.47
N ASP A 248 -4.06 4.58 -3.25
CA ASP A 248 -4.19 4.01 -1.92
C ASP A 248 -2.98 4.36 -1.04
N GLY A 249 -3.18 5.30 -0.12
CA GLY A 249 -2.16 5.72 0.83
C GLY A 249 -1.70 4.62 1.78
N LEU A 250 -2.50 3.57 1.99
CA LEU A 250 -2.14 2.43 2.83
C LEU A 250 -1.17 1.47 2.15
N GLN A 251 -1.08 1.52 0.81
CA GLN A 251 -0.14 0.74 0.00
C GLN A 251 1.12 1.53 -0.35
N THR A 252 1.17 2.81 0.01
CA THR A 252 2.24 3.72 -0.37
C THR A 252 3.39 3.62 0.61
N VAL A 253 4.60 3.37 0.09
CA VAL A 253 5.85 3.38 0.85
C VAL A 253 6.80 4.42 0.25
N TYR A 254 7.25 5.34 1.10
CA TYR A 254 8.19 6.40 0.75
C TYR A 254 9.61 5.94 0.98
N LEU A 255 10.52 6.24 0.04
CA LEU A 255 11.96 6.03 0.19
C LEU A 255 12.66 7.39 0.19
N PRO A 256 12.73 8.06 1.34
CA PRO A 256 13.29 9.42 1.41
C PRO A 256 14.75 9.49 0.98
N ALA A 257 15.14 10.67 0.46
CA ALA A 257 16.53 10.99 0.20
C ALA A 257 16.88 12.36 0.76
N ILE A 258 18.15 12.53 1.12
CA ILE A 258 18.73 13.83 1.49
C ILE A 258 19.95 14.13 0.63
N HIS A 259 20.11 15.41 0.28
CA HIS A 259 21.28 15.93 -0.42
C HIS A 259 21.82 17.13 0.34
N THR A 260 23.12 17.28 0.39
CA THR A 260 23.75 18.36 1.14
C THR A 260 24.67 19.21 0.28
N ASN A 261 24.80 20.48 0.63
CA ASN A 261 25.74 21.42 0.03
C ASN A 261 26.32 22.34 1.09
N ALA A 262 27.59 22.14 1.43
CA ALA A 262 28.29 22.91 2.43
C ALA A 262 28.98 24.16 1.85
N SER A 263 28.86 25.28 2.56
CA SER A 263 29.52 26.53 2.19
C SER A 263 29.93 27.33 3.42
N ASP A 264 30.86 28.25 3.25
CA ASP A 264 31.09 29.30 4.26
C ASP A 264 29.88 30.22 4.35
N LEU A 265 29.40 30.48 5.55
CA LEU A 265 28.17 31.24 5.76
C LEU A 265 28.24 32.68 5.18
N LEU A 266 29.40 33.31 5.21
CA LEU A 266 29.56 34.70 4.77
C LEU A 266 29.77 34.84 3.29
N SER A 267 30.73 34.06 2.76
CA SER A 267 31.12 34.16 1.33
C SER A 267 30.18 33.38 0.42
N GLY A 268 29.53 32.35 0.95
CA GLY A 268 28.78 31.38 0.13
C GLY A 268 29.67 30.46 -0.69
N LEU A 269 31.01 30.55 -0.52
CA LEU A 269 31.96 29.69 -1.22
C LEU A 269 32.19 28.40 -0.42
N ASN A 270 32.74 27.40 -1.08
CA ASN A 270 33.20 26.16 -0.44
C ASN A 270 34.62 26.26 0.13
N GLU A 271 35.08 27.48 0.32
CA GLU A 271 36.36 27.86 0.91
C GLU A 271 36.11 28.86 2.04
N THR A 272 36.77 28.67 3.18
CA THR A 272 36.67 29.59 4.31
C THR A 272 38.05 29.86 4.93
N LEU A 273 38.18 31.01 5.59
CA LEU A 273 39.39 31.36 6.32
C LEU A 273 39.52 30.46 7.55
N ALA A 274 40.69 29.87 7.75
CA ALA A 274 41.04 29.18 8.98
C ALA A 274 41.18 30.18 10.15
N SER A 275 40.04 30.59 10.71
CA SER A 275 39.94 31.52 11.84
C SER A 275 39.41 30.79 13.07
N SER A 276 39.47 31.48 14.21
CA SER A 276 38.88 30.97 15.47
C SER A 276 37.35 30.84 15.46
N LYS A 277 36.68 31.40 14.43
CA LYS A 277 35.22 31.45 14.31
C LYS A 277 34.74 31.22 12.88
N ALA A 278 35.25 30.19 12.21
CA ALA A 278 34.70 29.78 10.92
C ALA A 278 33.30 29.19 11.13
N VAL A 279 32.33 29.58 10.31
CA VAL A 279 30.97 29.03 10.32
C VAL A 279 30.66 28.41 8.98
N ILE A 280 30.40 27.12 8.99
CA ILE A 280 30.00 26.35 7.82
C ILE A 280 28.47 26.23 7.85
N LEU A 281 27.85 26.61 6.75
CA LEU A 281 26.44 26.37 6.51
C LEU A 281 26.33 25.15 5.60
N ASP A 282 25.71 24.09 6.11
CA ASP A 282 25.32 22.94 5.28
C ASP A 282 23.83 23.06 4.94
N LYS A 283 23.52 23.21 3.65
CA LYS A 283 22.17 23.22 3.15
C LYS A 283 21.77 21.78 2.85
N VAL A 284 20.89 21.24 3.67
CA VAL A 284 20.29 19.94 3.45
C VAL A 284 18.97 20.12 2.70
N SER A 285 18.88 19.52 1.52
CA SER A 285 17.61 19.32 0.80
C SER A 285 17.14 17.89 1.03
N TYR A 286 15.86 17.72 1.04
CA TYR A 286 15.24 16.41 1.19
C TYR A 286 14.23 16.16 0.07
N GLU A 287 14.00 14.89 -0.23
CA GLU A 287 13.04 14.41 -1.20
C GLU A 287 12.18 13.34 -0.53
N ASN A 288 10.91 13.34 -0.86
CA ASN A 288 9.96 12.27 -0.54
C ASN A 288 9.76 12.01 0.97
N LEU A 289 9.80 13.05 1.80
CA LEU A 289 9.35 12.98 3.19
C LEU A 289 7.83 13.14 3.26
N GLU A 290 7.21 12.55 4.25
CA GLU A 290 5.78 12.69 4.47
C GLU A 290 5.43 14.11 4.94
N TYR A 291 4.53 14.77 4.20
CA TYR A 291 4.15 16.16 4.45
C TYR A 291 3.58 16.36 5.86
N GLY A 292 4.05 17.41 6.54
CA GLY A 292 3.55 17.78 7.85
C GLY A 292 4.14 16.98 9.02
N LYS A 293 4.95 15.94 8.77
CA LYS A 293 5.63 15.20 9.84
C LYS A 293 6.88 15.90 10.32
N THR A 294 7.23 15.65 11.59
CA THR A 294 8.42 16.20 12.24
C THR A 294 9.57 15.20 12.12
N TYR A 295 10.70 15.67 11.61
CA TYR A 295 11.93 14.89 11.46
C TYR A 295 13.05 15.45 12.31
N THR A 296 13.94 14.59 12.77
CA THR A 296 15.19 14.96 13.39
C THR A 296 16.32 14.89 12.37
N LEU A 297 17.09 15.94 12.24
CA LEU A 297 18.28 16.02 11.42
C LEU A 297 19.51 16.20 12.31
N SER A 298 20.52 15.35 12.13
CA SER A 298 21.82 15.49 12.76
C SER A 298 22.91 15.66 11.71
N GLY A 299 23.93 16.45 12.03
CA GLY A 299 25.09 16.67 11.16
C GLY A 299 26.39 16.72 11.97
N THR A 300 27.46 16.24 11.37
CA THR A 300 28.81 16.27 11.97
C THR A 300 29.84 16.48 10.87
N LEU A 301 30.82 17.34 11.11
CA LEU A 301 31.93 17.50 10.17
C LEU A 301 32.97 16.38 10.34
N HIS A 302 33.43 15.85 9.22
CA HIS A 302 34.49 14.85 9.15
C HIS A 302 35.68 15.36 8.34
N LYS A 303 36.88 14.99 8.75
CA LYS A 303 38.09 15.23 7.97
C LYS A 303 38.09 14.32 6.74
N LYS A 304 38.21 14.90 5.56
CA LYS A 304 38.25 14.13 4.30
C LYS A 304 39.47 13.21 4.19
N SER A 305 40.55 13.52 4.93
CA SER A 305 41.80 12.76 4.87
C SER A 305 41.73 11.36 5.49
N ASP A 306 40.97 11.22 6.58
CA ASP A 306 40.93 9.99 7.40
C ASP A 306 39.53 9.63 7.91
N GLY A 307 38.52 10.39 7.57
CA GLY A 307 37.14 10.16 8.01
C GLY A 307 36.88 10.50 9.49
N SER A 308 37.88 10.97 10.23
CA SER A 308 37.72 11.28 11.67
C SER A 308 36.79 12.47 11.87
N VAL A 309 36.00 12.39 12.95
CA VAL A 309 35.08 13.48 13.38
C VAL A 309 35.90 14.73 13.77
N VAL A 310 35.44 15.89 13.40
CA VAL A 310 35.92 17.17 13.92
C VAL A 310 35.13 17.45 15.21
N GLU A 311 35.78 17.34 16.35
CA GLU A 311 35.14 17.50 17.65
C GLU A 311 34.47 18.87 17.80
N GLY A 312 33.32 18.90 18.46
CA GLY A 312 32.55 20.13 18.71
C GLY A 312 31.75 20.62 17.49
N THR A 313 31.66 19.85 16.42
CA THR A 313 30.90 20.23 15.22
C THR A 313 29.56 19.52 15.08
N ALA A 314 29.21 18.61 15.99
CA ALA A 314 27.93 17.95 15.98
C ALA A 314 26.77 18.95 16.19
N VAL A 315 25.79 18.88 15.32
CA VAL A 315 24.54 19.65 15.39
C VAL A 315 23.37 18.69 15.27
N GLU A 316 22.30 18.97 15.99
CA GLU A 316 21.05 18.22 15.92
C GLU A 316 19.87 19.18 16.08
N GLY A 317 18.80 18.92 15.39
CA GLY A 317 17.57 19.69 15.49
C GLY A 317 16.42 19.02 14.76
N THR A 318 15.25 19.64 14.85
CA THR A 318 14.03 19.13 14.24
C THR A 318 13.46 20.14 13.25
N PHE A 319 12.74 19.61 12.26
CA PHE A 319 11.98 20.42 11.32
C PHE A 319 10.69 19.67 10.93
N VAL A 320 9.74 20.38 10.35
CA VAL A 320 8.49 19.80 9.85
C VAL A 320 8.54 19.81 8.32
N ALA A 321 8.38 18.65 7.70
CA ALA A 321 8.41 18.53 6.25
C ALA A 321 7.28 19.36 5.59
N GLY A 322 7.61 20.02 4.47
CA GLY A 322 6.64 20.83 3.71
C GLY A 322 6.31 22.19 4.33
N THR A 323 6.89 22.56 5.48
CA THR A 323 6.74 23.88 6.06
C THR A 323 7.96 24.77 5.77
N ASP A 324 7.77 26.09 5.82
CA ASP A 324 8.81 27.06 5.47
C ASP A 324 10.06 26.92 6.37
N ASN A 325 11.08 26.19 5.90
CA ASN A 325 12.50 26.21 6.28
C ASN A 325 12.81 26.53 7.75
N GLN A 326 12.02 26.02 8.69
CA GLN A 326 12.25 26.22 10.12
C GLN A 326 12.95 25.01 10.70
N PHE A 327 14.19 25.20 11.15
CA PHE A 327 14.95 24.19 11.84
C PHE A 327 15.12 24.57 13.31
N ILE A 328 14.67 23.70 14.22
CA ILE A 328 14.75 23.90 15.66
C ILE A 328 15.95 23.13 16.20
N PHE A 329 16.99 23.85 16.61
CA PHE A 329 18.14 23.22 17.24
C PHE A 329 17.76 22.58 18.60
N LYS A 330 18.30 21.43 18.91
CA LYS A 330 18.01 20.65 20.12
C LYS A 330 18.14 21.45 21.42
N ASP A 331 19.15 22.31 21.52
CA ASP A 331 19.44 23.13 22.70
C ASP A 331 18.91 24.55 22.58
N SER A 332 18.03 24.82 21.62
CA SER A 332 17.51 26.16 21.35
C SER A 332 15.99 26.19 21.46
N THR A 333 15.47 27.11 22.23
CA THR A 333 14.04 27.48 22.24
C THR A 333 13.64 28.36 21.07
N LYS A 334 14.59 28.72 20.21
CA LYS A 334 14.37 29.63 19.09
C LYS A 334 14.32 28.83 17.77
N VAL A 335 13.18 28.94 17.11
CA VAL A 335 13.04 28.60 15.71
C VAL A 335 13.77 29.65 14.89
N MET A 336 14.74 29.26 14.06
CA MET A 336 15.39 30.18 13.14
C MET A 336 15.18 29.69 11.72
N ALA A 337 14.47 30.49 10.93
CA ALA A 337 14.44 30.28 9.48
C ALA A 337 15.84 30.54 8.91
N LEU A 338 16.23 29.83 7.86
CA LEU A 338 17.53 29.99 7.20
C LEU A 338 17.82 31.45 6.83
N ASN A 339 16.80 32.17 6.38
CA ASN A 339 16.93 33.60 6.06
C ASN A 339 17.23 34.48 7.30
N ASP A 340 16.70 34.11 8.45
CA ASP A 340 16.98 34.82 9.71
C ASP A 340 18.39 34.53 10.21
N VAL A 341 18.90 33.34 10.02
CA VAL A 341 20.31 33.00 10.30
C VAL A 341 21.23 33.84 9.41
N LYS A 342 20.97 33.90 8.11
CA LYS A 342 21.72 34.73 7.17
C LYS A 342 21.63 36.22 7.55
N ALA A 343 20.45 36.74 7.87
CA ALA A 343 20.25 38.12 8.28
C ALA A 343 21.00 38.43 9.58
N LYS A 344 20.99 37.51 10.55
CA LYS A 344 21.69 37.70 11.83
C LYS A 344 23.21 37.80 11.67
N TYR A 345 23.79 37.04 10.74
CA TYR A 345 25.23 36.91 10.57
C TYR A 345 25.78 37.64 9.35
N ASN A 346 24.95 38.13 8.46
CA ASN A 346 25.37 38.80 7.23
C ASN A 346 25.38 40.34 7.40
N THR A 347 26.33 40.83 8.18
CA THR A 347 26.38 42.26 8.47
C THR A 347 27.38 43.03 7.61
N SER A 348 28.40 42.39 7.09
CA SER A 348 29.31 42.91 6.06
C SER A 348 30.32 41.83 5.60
N SER A 349 31.03 42.12 4.52
CA SER A 349 31.97 41.20 3.90
C SER A 349 33.35 41.16 4.52
N THR A 350 33.59 41.75 5.70
CA THR A 350 34.89 41.76 6.35
C THR A 350 34.93 40.81 7.56
N GLN A 351 36.06 40.15 7.78
CA GLN A 351 36.26 39.24 8.91
C GLN A 351 36.01 39.90 10.27
N SER A 352 36.40 41.16 10.43
CA SER A 352 36.17 41.90 11.70
C SER A 352 34.68 42.12 11.99
N SER A 353 33.91 42.43 10.98
CA SER A 353 32.44 42.57 11.13
C SER A 353 31.77 41.23 11.41
N TRP A 354 32.29 40.15 10.85
CA TRP A 354 31.85 38.80 11.11
C TRP A 354 32.12 38.39 12.58
N ASP A 355 33.33 38.61 13.06
CA ASP A 355 33.68 38.31 14.45
C ASP A 355 32.81 39.07 15.45
N ALA A 356 32.44 40.28 15.15
CA ALA A 356 31.48 41.05 15.95
C ALA A 356 30.05 40.51 15.88
N ALA A 357 29.62 40.05 14.71
CA ALA A 357 28.25 39.56 14.50
C ALA A 357 27.99 38.21 15.19
N VAL A 358 28.98 37.33 15.28
CA VAL A 358 28.87 36.04 15.99
C VAL A 358 29.14 36.13 17.49
N GLY A 359 29.23 37.33 18.04
CA GLY A 359 29.34 37.54 19.46
C GLY A 359 30.70 37.21 20.03
N GLY A 360 31.72 37.74 19.43
CA GLY A 360 33.05 37.73 19.99
C GLY A 360 33.06 38.39 21.35
N ASN A 361 32.94 37.64 22.41
CA ASN A 361 33.43 37.96 23.76
C ASN A 361 34.48 36.98 24.11
#